data_0ee47be532175bfdea89a9397fd95116
#
_entry.id   0ee47be532175bfdea89a9397fd95116
#
_cell.length_a   1.000
_cell.length_b   1.000
_cell.length_c   1.000
_cell.angle_alpha   90.00
_cell.angle_beta   90.00
_cell.angle_gamma   90.00
#
_symmetry.space_group_name_H-M   'P 1'
#
loop_
_entity.id
_entity.type
_entity.pdbx_description
1 polymer ?
#
loop_
_entity_poly.entity_id
_entity_poly.type
_entity_poly.pdbx_seq_one_letter_code
_entity_poly.pdbx_strand_id
1 'polypeptide(L)'
;MRMKAEDKAKWLEALRSGEYEQIDGTLCRDGKYCCLGVLEVILDGRVEEEAEGVALGSPTCDFLDRHTIEIELRKNAINLPHDPKFPAYAYGGTYGNLMEMNDELELDDDGELIYGAHVNTFLDIANYIEQNVEVYE
;
A
#
# COMPACT_ATOMS: atom_id res chain seq x y z
N MET A 1 3.75 9.77 5.05
CA MET A 1 3.39 9.81 3.62
C MET A 1 2.74 11.14 3.29
N ARG A 2 3.18 11.78 2.25
CA ARG A 2 2.67 13.09 1.83
C ARG A 2 2.51 13.13 0.32
N MET A 3 1.41 13.65 -0.17
CA MET A 3 1.06 13.64 -1.59
C MET A 3 0.19 14.83 -1.96
N LYS A 4 -0.07 15.00 -3.25
CA LYS A 4 -0.96 16.07 -3.72
C LYS A 4 -2.39 15.83 -3.24
N ALA A 5 -3.09 16.91 -2.86
CA ALA A 5 -4.47 16.82 -2.37
C ALA A 5 -5.42 16.18 -3.40
N GLU A 6 -5.27 16.52 -4.68
CA GLU A 6 -6.10 15.95 -5.74
C GLU A 6 -5.88 14.44 -5.91
N ASP A 7 -4.66 13.97 -5.76
CA ASP A 7 -4.33 12.55 -5.86
C ASP A 7 -4.89 11.78 -4.66
N LYS A 8 -4.77 12.36 -3.47
CA LYS A 8 -5.39 11.79 -2.26
C LYS A 8 -6.90 11.64 -2.43
N ALA A 9 -7.58 12.69 -2.94
CA ALA A 9 -9.02 12.66 -3.15
C ALA A 9 -9.43 11.54 -4.14
N LYS A 10 -8.71 11.38 -5.24
CA LYS A 10 -8.95 10.33 -6.22
C LYS A 10 -8.75 8.94 -5.62
N TRP A 11 -7.71 8.79 -4.83
CA TRP A 11 -7.39 7.52 -4.17
C TRP A 11 -8.50 7.11 -3.18
N LEU A 12 -8.94 8.05 -2.34
CA LEU A 12 -10.04 7.82 -1.41
C LEU A 12 -11.33 7.44 -2.15
N GLU A 13 -11.65 8.15 -3.22
CA GLU A 13 -12.82 7.85 -4.05
C GLU A 13 -12.75 6.43 -4.62
N ALA A 14 -11.60 6.04 -5.18
CA ALA A 14 -11.40 4.72 -5.75
C ALA A 14 -11.54 3.61 -4.70
N LEU A 15 -10.93 3.76 -3.54
CA LEU A 15 -11.02 2.78 -2.46
C LEU A 15 -12.44 2.64 -1.90
N ARG A 16 -13.22 3.71 -1.93
CA ARG A 16 -14.61 3.73 -1.44
C ARG A 16 -15.64 3.34 -2.50
N SER A 17 -15.24 3.25 -3.77
CA SER A 17 -16.15 3.01 -4.89
C SER A 17 -16.73 1.60 -4.93
N GLY A 18 -16.02 0.61 -4.40
CA GLY A 18 -16.36 -0.80 -4.54
C GLY A 18 -15.99 -1.42 -5.88
N GLU A 19 -15.30 -0.66 -6.76
CA GLU A 19 -14.89 -1.14 -8.09
C GLU A 19 -13.65 -2.01 -8.07
N TYR A 20 -12.85 -1.95 -7.00
CA TYR A 20 -11.60 -2.69 -6.86
C TYR A 20 -11.71 -3.79 -5.82
N GLU A 21 -11.31 -5.00 -6.19
CA GLU A 21 -11.20 -6.11 -5.25
C GLU A 21 -9.83 -6.09 -4.58
N GLN A 22 -9.80 -6.39 -3.30
CA GLN A 22 -8.58 -6.36 -2.48
C GLN A 22 -7.83 -7.68 -2.54
N ILE A 23 -6.49 -7.59 -2.64
CA ILE A 23 -5.58 -8.73 -2.51
C ILE A 23 -4.45 -8.36 -1.54
N ASP A 24 -3.84 -9.35 -0.92
CA ASP A 24 -2.69 -9.21 -0.02
C ASP A 24 -1.40 -9.66 -0.70
N GLY A 25 -0.26 -9.15 -0.22
CA GLY A 25 1.08 -9.59 -0.59
C GLY A 25 1.59 -9.14 -1.95
N THR A 26 0.81 -8.42 -2.74
CA THR A 26 1.21 -7.93 -4.06
C THR A 26 0.45 -6.67 -4.42
N LEU A 27 0.95 -5.88 -5.36
CA LEU A 27 0.25 -4.69 -5.86
C LEU A 27 -0.99 -5.06 -6.68
N CYS A 28 -0.86 -6.08 -7.54
CA CYS A 28 -1.95 -6.55 -8.39
C CYS A 28 -1.72 -8.00 -8.80
N ARG A 29 -2.80 -8.77 -8.74
CA ARG A 29 -2.80 -10.15 -9.26
C ARG A 29 -4.24 -10.53 -9.63
N ASP A 30 -4.43 -11.11 -10.81
CA ASP A 30 -5.72 -11.61 -11.29
C ASP A 30 -6.86 -10.60 -11.19
N GLY A 31 -6.57 -9.31 -11.49
CA GLY A 31 -7.56 -8.25 -11.42
C GLY A 31 -7.91 -7.77 -10.02
N LYS A 32 -7.13 -8.16 -9.02
CA LYS A 32 -7.27 -7.71 -7.63
C LYS A 32 -6.08 -6.85 -7.24
N TYR A 33 -6.29 -5.91 -6.33
CA TYR A 33 -5.30 -4.87 -6.00
C TYR A 33 -5.09 -4.74 -4.50
N CYS A 34 -3.86 -4.40 -4.08
CA CYS A 34 -3.68 -3.83 -2.76
C CYS A 34 -3.99 -2.32 -2.80
N CYS A 35 -4.03 -1.67 -1.65
CA CYS A 35 -4.35 -0.23 -1.61
C CYS A 35 -3.34 0.63 -2.41
N LEU A 36 -2.08 0.24 -2.44
CA LEU A 36 -1.04 0.93 -3.24
C LEU A 36 -1.17 0.61 -4.73
N GLY A 37 -1.61 -0.58 -5.09
CA GLY A 37 -1.90 -0.94 -6.47
C GLY A 37 -3.05 -0.12 -7.04
N VAL A 38 -4.08 0.14 -6.24
CA VAL A 38 -5.17 1.05 -6.61
C VAL A 38 -4.62 2.45 -6.87
N LEU A 39 -3.73 2.95 -6.01
CA LEU A 39 -3.10 4.26 -6.21
C LEU A 39 -2.36 4.33 -7.55
N GLU A 40 -1.57 3.30 -7.86
CA GLU A 40 -0.83 3.25 -9.13
C GLU A 40 -1.77 3.26 -10.33
N VAL A 41 -2.86 2.52 -10.29
CA VAL A 41 -3.87 2.50 -11.36
C VAL A 41 -4.46 3.88 -11.60
N ILE A 42 -4.84 4.60 -10.54
CA ILE A 42 -5.44 5.92 -10.71
C ILE A 42 -4.44 6.98 -11.21
N LEU A 43 -3.17 6.86 -10.86
CA LEU A 43 -2.14 7.82 -11.26
C LEU A 43 -1.54 7.51 -12.64
N ASP A 44 -1.29 6.23 -12.94
CA ASP A 44 -0.61 5.79 -14.16
C ASP A 44 -1.52 5.02 -15.14
N GLY A 45 -2.75 4.72 -14.75
CA GLY A 45 -3.71 3.97 -15.59
C GLY A 45 -3.50 2.46 -15.60
N ARG A 46 -2.43 1.97 -14.99
CA ARG A 46 -2.12 0.53 -14.92
C ARG A 46 -1.14 0.23 -13.79
N VAL A 47 -1.08 -1.02 -13.39
CA VAL A 47 -0.09 -1.54 -12.45
C VAL A 47 0.45 -2.87 -12.99
N GLU A 48 1.75 -3.13 -12.82
CA GLU A 48 2.34 -4.40 -13.18
C GLU A 48 1.87 -5.51 -12.25
N GLU A 49 1.44 -6.63 -12.83
CA GLU A 49 1.06 -7.81 -12.06
C GLU A 49 2.28 -8.42 -11.35
N GLU A 50 2.02 -9.03 -10.21
CA GLU A 50 3.01 -9.76 -9.42
C GLU A 50 4.18 -8.92 -8.88
N ALA A 51 4.05 -7.58 -8.87
CA ALA A 51 5.03 -6.74 -8.20
C ALA A 51 4.95 -6.98 -6.68
N GLU A 52 5.91 -7.73 -6.14
CA GLU A 52 5.98 -8.03 -4.72
C GLU A 52 6.84 -7.00 -3.97
N GLY A 53 6.28 -6.43 -2.93
CA GLY A 53 6.99 -5.53 -2.03
C GLY A 53 7.44 -4.22 -2.68
N VAL A 54 8.25 -3.46 -1.94
CA VAL A 54 8.83 -2.20 -2.39
C VAL A 54 10.33 -2.28 -2.25
N ALA A 55 11.03 -2.41 -3.38
CA ALA A 55 12.48 -2.31 -3.45
C ALA A 55 12.87 -0.95 -4.03
N LEU A 56 14.01 -0.41 -3.62
CA LEU A 56 14.59 0.74 -4.32
C LEU A 56 14.79 0.37 -5.78
N GLY A 57 14.26 1.18 -6.69
CA GLY A 57 14.26 0.89 -8.12
C GLY A 57 13.16 -0.05 -8.58
N SER A 58 12.23 -0.43 -7.68
CA SER A 58 11.04 -1.19 -8.08
C SER A 58 10.03 -0.31 -8.81
N PRO A 59 9.10 -0.91 -9.59
CA PRO A 59 8.02 -0.13 -10.22
C PRO A 59 7.23 0.72 -9.24
N THR A 60 7.04 0.24 -8.02
CA THR A 60 6.34 0.98 -6.97
C THR A 60 7.08 2.25 -6.57
N CYS A 61 8.39 2.15 -6.34
CA CYS A 61 9.21 3.33 -6.02
C CYS A 61 9.20 4.34 -7.18
N ASP A 62 9.29 3.85 -8.41
CA ASP A 62 9.30 4.70 -9.59
C ASP A 62 8.01 5.52 -9.71
N PHE A 63 6.85 4.92 -9.49
CA PHE A 63 5.61 5.66 -9.59
C PHE A 63 5.44 6.68 -8.45
N LEU A 64 5.88 6.34 -7.25
CA LEU A 64 5.87 7.27 -6.13
C LEU A 64 6.73 8.50 -6.43
N ASP A 65 7.92 8.28 -6.97
CA ASP A 65 8.84 9.38 -7.35
C ASP A 65 8.26 10.24 -8.47
N ARG A 66 7.68 9.63 -9.51
CA ARG A 66 7.08 10.35 -10.63
C ARG A 66 5.96 11.27 -10.19
N HIS A 67 5.20 10.88 -9.19
CA HIS A 67 4.05 11.64 -8.70
C HIS A 67 4.37 12.47 -7.45
N THR A 68 5.65 12.59 -7.10
CA THR A 68 6.13 13.36 -5.98
C THR A 68 5.44 12.95 -4.66
N ILE A 69 5.36 11.64 -4.45
CA ILE A 69 4.80 11.09 -3.22
C ILE A 69 5.94 10.81 -2.25
N GLU A 70 5.96 11.51 -1.11
CA GLU A 70 6.96 11.30 -0.08
C GLU A 70 6.54 10.21 0.88
N ILE A 71 7.43 9.27 1.13
CA ILE A 71 7.24 8.20 2.12
C ILE A 71 8.22 8.39 3.27
N GLU A 72 7.84 7.93 4.44
CA GLU A 72 8.65 8.01 5.64
C GLU A 72 9.59 6.82 5.73
N LEU A 73 10.86 7.09 6.03
CA LEU A 73 11.83 6.04 6.29
C LEU A 73 11.77 5.65 7.78
N ARG A 74 11.89 4.37 8.04
CA ARG A 74 11.94 3.86 9.42
C ARG A 74 13.22 4.31 10.10
N LYS A 75 13.10 5.10 11.16
CA LYS A 75 14.23 5.68 11.89
C LYS A 75 15.19 4.65 12.46
N ASN A 76 14.74 3.42 12.69
CA ASN A 76 15.51 2.33 13.29
C ASN A 76 15.89 1.21 12.31
N ALA A 77 15.80 1.46 11.02
CA ALA A 77 16.15 0.48 9.98
C ALA A 77 17.61 0.00 10.06
N ILE A 78 18.46 0.74 10.75
CA ILE A 78 19.90 0.45 10.90
C ILE A 78 20.15 -0.88 11.63
N ASN A 79 19.23 -1.29 12.48
CA ASN A 79 19.38 -2.48 13.34
C ASN A 79 18.59 -3.71 12.84
N LEU A 80 17.90 -3.59 11.72
CA LEU A 80 17.21 -4.71 11.10
C LEU A 80 18.12 -5.40 10.10
N PRO A 81 18.13 -6.75 10.02
CA PRO A 81 18.86 -7.43 8.97
C PRO A 81 18.40 -6.86 7.62
N HIS A 82 19.33 -6.26 6.91
CA HIS A 82 19.04 -5.69 5.60
C HIS A 82 18.88 -6.82 4.59
N ASP A 83 17.66 -7.30 4.42
CA ASP A 83 17.35 -8.22 3.32
C ASP A 83 16.90 -7.37 2.13
N PRO A 84 17.72 -7.28 1.05
CA PRO A 84 17.34 -6.52 -0.13
C PRO A 84 16.09 -7.06 -0.84
N LYS A 85 15.63 -8.26 -0.48
CA LYS A 85 14.38 -8.84 -0.99
C LYS A 85 13.13 -8.27 -0.31
N PHE A 86 13.30 -7.65 0.85
CA PHE A 86 12.18 -7.10 1.63
C PHE A 86 12.45 -5.66 2.08
N PRO A 87 12.66 -4.74 1.13
CA PRO A 87 12.93 -3.34 1.46
C PRO A 87 11.75 -2.65 2.14
N ALA A 88 10.58 -3.26 2.17
CA ALA A 88 9.44 -2.78 2.94
C ALA A 88 9.79 -2.57 4.43
N TYR A 89 10.75 -3.30 4.96
CA TYR A 89 11.25 -3.09 6.32
C TYR A 89 12.00 -1.77 6.50
N ALA A 90 12.42 -1.14 5.41
CA ALA A 90 13.06 0.16 5.46
C ALA A 90 12.06 1.31 5.60
N TYR A 91 10.78 1.06 5.35
CA TYR A 91 9.75 2.08 5.39
C TYR A 91 8.89 1.92 6.64
N GLY A 92 8.64 3.04 7.31
CA GLY A 92 7.81 3.09 8.51
C GLY A 92 6.66 4.08 8.35
N GLY A 93 6.08 4.52 9.46
CA GLY A 93 5.03 5.52 9.47
C GLY A 93 3.78 5.09 8.71
N THR A 94 3.12 6.04 8.08
CA THR A 94 1.86 5.83 7.37
C THR A 94 1.99 4.83 6.22
N TYR A 95 3.07 4.90 5.47
CA TYR A 95 3.30 3.98 4.34
C TYR A 95 3.39 2.52 4.80
N GLY A 96 4.22 2.26 5.81
CA GLY A 96 4.36 0.91 6.37
C GLY A 96 3.06 0.39 6.97
N ASN A 97 2.31 1.26 7.65
CA ASN A 97 1.01 0.90 8.22
C ASN A 97 -0.01 0.54 7.14
N LEU A 98 -0.01 1.24 6.00
CA LEU A 98 -0.90 0.91 4.88
C LEU A 98 -0.62 -0.48 4.33
N MET A 99 0.65 -0.84 4.20
CA MET A 99 1.03 -2.18 3.75
C MET A 99 0.56 -3.25 4.73
N GLU A 100 0.82 -3.05 6.02
CA GLU A 100 0.40 -3.97 7.07
C GLU A 100 -1.12 -4.11 7.15
N MET A 101 -1.85 -3.01 7.11
CA MET A 101 -3.32 -3.03 7.13
C MET A 101 -3.90 -3.78 5.93
N ASN A 102 -3.32 -3.57 4.75
CA ASN A 102 -3.81 -4.24 3.54
C ASN A 102 -3.57 -5.75 3.59
N ASP A 103 -2.42 -6.17 4.13
CA ASP A 103 -1.98 -7.56 4.08
C ASP A 103 -2.43 -8.39 5.27
N GLU A 104 -3.01 -7.77 6.31
CA GLU A 104 -3.48 -8.47 7.50
C GLU A 104 -4.70 -9.33 7.18
N LEU A 105 -4.58 -10.64 7.45
CA LEU A 105 -5.64 -11.62 7.24
C LEU A 105 -6.17 -12.13 8.57
N GLU A 106 -7.44 -12.55 8.58
CA GLU A 106 -8.03 -13.22 9.73
C GLU A 106 -7.40 -14.59 9.94
N LEU A 107 -7.40 -15.04 11.19
CA LEU A 107 -6.91 -16.35 11.59
C LEU A 107 -8.07 -17.29 11.87
N ASP A 108 -7.91 -18.58 11.51
CA ASP A 108 -8.86 -19.62 11.91
C ASP A 108 -8.65 -20.06 13.37
N ASP A 109 -9.43 -21.03 13.82
CA ASP A 109 -9.36 -21.54 15.20
C ASP A 109 -8.00 -22.19 15.53
N ASP A 110 -7.27 -22.63 14.53
CA ASP A 110 -5.93 -23.24 14.67
C ASP A 110 -4.80 -22.20 14.57
N GLY A 111 -5.13 -20.91 14.37
CA GLY A 111 -4.16 -19.82 14.24
C GLY A 111 -3.55 -19.71 12.85
N GLU A 112 -4.14 -20.35 11.86
CA GLU A 112 -3.68 -20.26 10.47
C GLU A 112 -4.41 -19.14 9.70
N LEU A 113 -3.72 -18.57 8.70
CA LEU A 113 -4.26 -17.50 7.88
C LEU A 113 -5.42 -17.99 7.02
N ILE A 114 -6.51 -17.22 7.01
CA ILE A 114 -7.63 -17.44 6.10
C ILE A 114 -7.43 -16.53 4.88
N TYR A 115 -6.99 -17.12 3.76
CA TYR A 115 -6.74 -16.35 2.54
C TYR A 115 -8.03 -15.73 2.00
N GLY A 116 -7.97 -14.44 1.68
CA GLY A 116 -9.11 -13.66 1.22
C GLY A 116 -9.94 -13.03 2.34
N ALA A 117 -9.68 -13.37 3.59
CA ALA A 117 -10.35 -12.78 4.75
C ALA A 117 -9.55 -11.59 5.32
N HIS A 118 -9.67 -10.45 4.69
CA HIS A 118 -8.95 -9.23 5.10
C HIS A 118 -9.53 -8.65 6.38
N VAL A 119 -8.66 -8.40 7.38
CA VAL A 119 -9.04 -7.73 8.63
C VAL A 119 -9.47 -6.29 8.35
N ASN A 120 -8.76 -5.61 7.46
CA ASN A 120 -9.05 -4.24 7.06
C ASN A 120 -9.52 -4.22 5.60
N THR A 121 -10.72 -3.70 5.37
CA THR A 121 -11.26 -3.51 4.02
C THR A 121 -10.70 -2.22 3.42
N PHE A 122 -10.94 -1.99 2.12
CA PHE A 122 -10.59 -0.72 1.49
C PHE A 122 -11.31 0.47 2.14
N LEU A 123 -12.49 0.28 2.72
CA LEU A 123 -13.18 1.34 3.45
C LEU A 123 -12.42 1.73 4.72
N ASP A 124 -11.93 0.74 5.47
CA ASP A 124 -11.11 0.98 6.66
C ASP A 124 -9.79 1.67 6.29
N ILE A 125 -9.16 1.20 5.23
CA ILE A 125 -7.90 1.77 4.73
C ILE A 125 -8.11 3.21 4.24
N ALA A 126 -9.21 3.49 3.54
CA ALA A 126 -9.55 4.84 3.11
C ALA A 126 -9.71 5.80 4.30
N ASN A 127 -10.39 5.36 5.36
CA ASN A 127 -10.52 6.17 6.58
C ASN A 127 -9.16 6.46 7.23
N TYR A 128 -8.27 5.49 7.25
CA TYR A 128 -6.92 5.67 7.76
C TYR A 128 -6.13 6.67 6.91
N ILE A 129 -6.21 6.56 5.58
CA ILE A 129 -5.57 7.49 4.63
C ILE A 129 -6.07 8.90 4.84
N GLU A 130 -7.38 9.08 4.98
CA GLU A 130 -7.99 10.39 5.18
C GLU A 130 -7.43 11.11 6.40
N GLN A 131 -7.17 10.37 7.48
CA GLN A 131 -6.69 10.91 8.74
C GLN A 131 -5.17 11.05 8.83
N ASN A 132 -4.41 10.26 8.10
CA ASN A 132 -2.97 10.11 8.32
C ASN A 132 -2.08 10.48 7.14
N VAL A 133 -2.58 10.44 5.90
CA VAL A 133 -1.81 10.87 4.74
C VAL A 133 -1.87 12.39 4.62
N GLU A 134 -0.70 13.02 4.72
CA GLU A 134 -0.59 14.48 4.62
C GLU A 134 -0.66 14.93 3.16
N VAL A 135 -1.04 16.17 2.94
CA VAL A 135 -1.08 16.77 1.60
C VAL A 135 -0.13 17.96 1.51
N TYR A 136 0.39 18.20 0.31
CA TYR A 136 1.14 19.42 0.03
C TYR A 136 0.21 20.62 0.05
N GLU A 137 0.70 21.66 0.64
CA GLU A 137 0.03 22.96 0.64
C GLU A 137 0.24 23.70 -0.70
#